data_dca91961ca4e24af66ab1b24ab8e1cf4
#
_entry.id   dca91961ca4e24af66ab1b24ab8e1cf4
#
_cell.length_a   1.000
_cell.length_b   1.000
_cell.length_c   1.000
_cell.angle_alpha   90.00
_cell.angle_beta   90.00
_cell.angle_gamma   90.00
#
_symmetry.space_group_name_H-M   'P 1'
#
loop_
_entity.id
_entity.type
_entity.pdbx_description
1 polymer ?
#
loop_
_entity_poly.entity_id
_entity_poly.type
_entity_poly.pdbx_seq_one_letter_code
_entity_poly.pdbx_strand_id
1 'polypeptide(L)'
;DDILQLDNTIQALVLLIGTNNAGAFTSEEIAGGIQKLVKMVEEKAPEAKVLVLGVFPRGPAINDPKNTRIHALNAKLKDLADGKRVFYLDVGPSLAEPDGSISREVMPDNLHVALPGFLRWMEAMKPTLEGLLPNRPQETTAGQQDPG
;
A
#
# COMPACT_ATOMS: atom_id res chain seq x y z
N ASP A 1 10.28 -22.67 5.94
CA ASP A 1 10.36 -22.47 4.51
C ASP A 1 9.12 -21.91 3.83
N ASP A 2 7.94 -21.85 4.50
CA ASP A 2 6.70 -21.36 3.88
C ASP A 2 6.20 -20.09 4.52
N ILE A 3 6.96 -18.98 4.36
CA ILE A 3 6.56 -17.67 4.84
C ILE A 3 5.33 -17.13 4.09
N LEU A 4 5.09 -17.60 2.86
CA LEU A 4 3.93 -17.26 2.06
C LEU A 4 3.28 -18.54 1.54
N GLN A 5 2.22 -19.00 2.21
CA GLN A 5 1.31 -20.00 1.66
C GLN A 5 0.36 -19.33 0.65
N LEU A 6 0.93 -18.86 -0.46
CA LEU A 6 0.15 -18.28 -1.54
C LEU A 6 -0.34 -19.42 -2.45
N ASP A 7 -1.60 -19.34 -2.83
CA ASP A 7 -2.23 -20.24 -3.79
C ASP A 7 -3.10 -19.45 -4.79
N ASN A 8 -3.72 -20.15 -5.71
CA ASN A 8 -4.56 -19.56 -6.75
C ASN A 8 -5.91 -18.98 -6.24
N THR A 9 -6.18 -19.02 -4.93
CA THR A 9 -7.37 -18.38 -4.35
C THR A 9 -7.14 -16.90 -4.09
N ILE A 10 -5.87 -16.46 -4.06
CA ILE A 10 -5.50 -15.06 -3.84
C ILE A 10 -5.75 -14.26 -5.10
N GLN A 11 -6.62 -13.27 -5.01
CA GLN A 11 -6.98 -12.37 -6.11
C GLN A 11 -6.10 -11.12 -6.15
N ALA A 12 -5.78 -10.57 -4.98
CA ALA A 12 -4.90 -9.41 -4.85
C ALA A 12 -4.07 -9.49 -3.58
N LEU A 13 -2.82 -9.03 -3.66
CA LEU A 13 -1.90 -8.88 -2.54
C LEU A 13 -1.47 -7.43 -2.43
N VAL A 14 -1.60 -6.85 -1.24
CA VAL A 14 -1.12 -5.50 -0.95
C VAL A 14 0.20 -5.59 -0.19
N LEU A 15 1.25 -4.96 -0.71
CA LEU A 15 2.57 -4.91 -0.09
C LEU A 15 2.86 -3.50 0.43
N LEU A 16 3.02 -3.37 1.75
CA LEU A 16 3.50 -2.15 2.42
C LEU A 16 4.70 -2.53 3.29
N ILE A 17 5.89 -2.41 2.76
CA ILE A 17 7.15 -2.81 3.41
C ILE A 17 8.26 -1.81 3.10
N GLY A 18 9.27 -1.74 3.98
CA GLY A 18 10.50 -0.97 3.75
C GLY A 18 10.77 0.14 4.76
N THR A 19 9.77 0.56 5.55
CA THR A 19 9.93 1.68 6.48
C THR A 19 11.04 1.44 7.50
N ASN A 20 11.12 0.25 8.09
CA ASN A 20 12.13 -0.11 9.09
C ASN A 20 13.53 -0.31 8.46
N ASN A 21 13.57 -0.61 7.19
CA ASN A 21 14.81 -0.84 6.44
C ASN A 21 15.46 0.45 5.93
N ALA A 22 14.67 1.54 5.77
CA ALA A 22 15.12 2.80 5.18
C ALA A 22 16.28 3.49 5.95
N GLY A 23 16.54 3.11 7.20
CA GLY A 23 17.67 3.60 7.98
C GLY A 23 18.97 2.79 7.79
N ALA A 24 18.87 1.50 7.44
CA ALA A 24 19.99 0.56 7.41
C ALA A 24 20.41 0.16 5.99
N PHE A 25 19.50 0.22 5.02
CA PHE A 25 19.73 -0.21 3.65
C PHE A 25 19.53 0.92 2.65
N THR A 26 20.13 0.79 1.47
CA THR A 26 19.91 1.71 0.35
C THR A 26 18.52 1.51 -0.26
N SER A 27 18.04 2.53 -0.98
CA SER A 27 16.78 2.43 -1.71
C SER A 27 16.80 1.32 -2.77
N GLU A 28 17.97 1.05 -3.37
CA GLU A 28 18.23 -0.03 -4.32
C GLU A 28 18.07 -1.41 -3.68
N GLU A 29 18.67 -1.62 -2.52
CA GLU A 29 18.62 -2.90 -1.81
C GLU A 29 17.20 -3.22 -1.36
N ILE A 30 16.47 -2.22 -0.83
CA ILE A 30 15.09 -2.39 -0.40
C ILE A 30 14.18 -2.68 -1.60
N ALA A 31 14.28 -1.88 -2.67
CA ALA A 31 13.50 -2.09 -3.89
C ALA A 31 13.79 -3.46 -4.53
N GLY A 32 15.06 -3.88 -4.55
CA GLY A 32 15.46 -5.21 -5.03
C GLY A 32 14.85 -6.35 -4.20
N GLY A 33 14.76 -6.17 -2.87
CA GLY A 33 14.07 -7.12 -1.98
C GLY A 33 12.57 -7.21 -2.28
N ILE A 34 11.91 -6.06 -2.46
CA ILE A 34 10.48 -6.00 -2.81
C ILE A 34 10.23 -6.60 -4.19
N GLN A 35 11.10 -6.35 -5.17
CA GLN A 35 11.02 -6.97 -6.49
C GLN A 35 11.10 -8.51 -6.43
N LYS A 36 11.95 -9.06 -5.56
CA LYS A 36 12.00 -10.51 -5.34
C LYS A 36 10.71 -11.05 -4.76
N LEU A 37 10.09 -10.34 -3.80
CA LEU A 37 8.80 -10.72 -3.25
C LEU A 37 7.70 -10.69 -4.32
N VAL A 38 7.66 -9.67 -5.16
CA VAL A 38 6.73 -9.58 -6.29
C VAL A 38 6.87 -10.81 -7.21
N LYS A 39 8.10 -11.15 -7.59
CA LYS A 39 8.37 -12.35 -8.42
C LYS A 39 7.91 -13.65 -7.76
N MET A 40 8.14 -13.79 -6.45
CA MET A 40 7.65 -14.96 -5.71
C MET A 40 6.12 -15.05 -5.72
N VAL A 41 5.42 -13.92 -5.63
CA VAL A 41 3.94 -13.89 -5.75
C VAL A 41 3.52 -14.30 -7.16
N GLU A 42 4.19 -13.80 -8.20
CA GLU A 42 3.92 -14.14 -9.58
C GLU A 42 4.11 -15.64 -9.88
N GLU A 43 5.08 -16.29 -9.24
CA GLU A 43 5.34 -17.71 -9.37
C GLU A 43 4.31 -18.57 -8.62
N LYS A 44 3.95 -18.16 -7.39
CA LYS A 44 3.07 -18.95 -6.50
C LYS A 44 1.57 -18.70 -6.73
N ALA A 45 1.20 -17.50 -7.15
CA ALA A 45 -0.17 -17.08 -7.41
C ALA A 45 -0.24 -16.30 -8.74
N PRO A 46 -0.10 -16.98 -9.90
CA PRO A 46 0.06 -16.36 -11.21
C PRO A 46 -1.13 -15.47 -11.64
N GLU A 47 -2.32 -15.68 -11.07
CA GLU A 47 -3.51 -14.86 -11.35
C GLU A 47 -3.67 -13.67 -10.41
N ALA A 48 -2.91 -13.62 -9.29
CA ALA A 48 -3.02 -12.54 -8.32
C ALA A 48 -2.49 -11.21 -8.88
N LYS A 49 -3.18 -10.13 -8.53
CA LYS A 49 -2.67 -8.76 -8.72
C LYS A 49 -1.83 -8.38 -7.51
N VAL A 50 -0.76 -7.63 -7.73
CA VAL A 50 0.09 -7.11 -6.65
C VAL A 50 -0.03 -5.61 -6.62
N LEU A 51 -0.45 -5.05 -5.48
CA LEU A 51 -0.45 -3.62 -5.22
C LEU A 51 0.70 -3.28 -4.28
N VAL A 52 1.73 -2.65 -4.82
CA VAL A 52 2.85 -2.14 -4.05
C VAL A 52 2.50 -0.73 -3.58
N LEU A 53 2.46 -0.53 -2.27
CA LEU A 53 2.24 0.79 -1.69
C LEU A 53 3.58 1.51 -1.50
N GLY A 54 3.56 2.82 -1.75
CA GLY A 54 4.66 3.68 -1.35
C GLY A 54 4.87 3.63 0.16
N VAL A 55 6.11 3.62 0.60
CA VAL A 55 6.47 3.70 2.02
C VAL A 55 6.00 5.04 2.56
N PHE A 56 5.35 5.02 3.71
CA PHE A 56 4.80 6.24 4.32
C PHE A 56 5.88 7.22 4.74
N PRO A 57 5.61 8.52 4.66
CA PRO A 57 6.52 9.54 5.15
C PRO A 57 6.71 9.43 6.66
N ARG A 58 7.84 9.88 7.14
CA ARG A 58 8.17 10.00 8.57
C ARG A 58 8.32 11.46 8.95
N GLY A 59 8.11 11.76 10.21
CA GLY A 59 8.27 13.13 10.72
C GLY A 59 7.00 13.97 10.59
N PRO A 60 7.10 15.25 10.92
CA PRO A 60 5.94 16.13 11.05
C PRO A 60 5.38 16.64 9.71
N ALA A 61 6.04 16.33 8.58
CA ALA A 61 5.60 16.75 7.26
C ALA A 61 6.06 15.77 6.17
N ILE A 62 5.33 15.71 5.06
CA ILE A 62 5.66 14.83 3.93
C ILE A 62 7.00 15.20 3.27
N ASN A 63 7.39 16.47 3.30
CA ASN A 63 8.65 16.98 2.75
C ASN A 63 9.77 17.10 3.80
N ASP A 64 9.62 16.47 4.99
CA ASP A 64 10.70 16.43 5.97
C ASP A 64 11.97 15.84 5.34
N PRO A 65 13.17 16.42 5.59
CA PRO A 65 14.44 15.91 5.05
C PRO A 65 14.71 14.43 5.34
N LYS A 66 14.16 13.89 6.42
CA LYS A 66 14.22 12.45 6.74
C LYS A 66 13.57 11.57 5.66
N ASN A 67 12.66 12.13 4.87
CA ASN A 67 11.94 11.42 3.81
C ASN A 67 12.71 11.33 2.49
N THR A 68 13.90 11.94 2.35
CA THR A 68 14.68 11.89 1.12
C THR A 68 14.92 10.46 0.63
N ARG A 69 15.27 9.55 1.54
CA ARG A 69 15.46 8.12 1.19
C ARG A 69 14.14 7.43 0.87
N ILE A 70 13.06 7.79 1.56
CA ILE A 70 11.72 7.26 1.31
C ILE A 70 11.24 7.70 -0.07
N HIS A 71 11.44 8.96 -0.46
CA HIS A 71 11.11 9.45 -1.79
C HIS A 71 11.90 8.72 -2.89
N ALA A 72 13.21 8.54 -2.68
CA ALA A 72 14.05 7.78 -3.61
C ALA A 72 13.61 6.31 -3.71
N LEU A 73 13.23 5.68 -2.60
CA LEU A 73 12.68 4.33 -2.58
C LEU A 73 11.33 4.28 -3.32
N ASN A 74 10.41 5.18 -3.02
CA ASN A 74 9.09 5.21 -3.63
C ASN A 74 9.17 5.41 -5.16
N ALA A 75 10.12 6.21 -5.65
CA ALA A 75 10.38 6.32 -7.08
C ALA A 75 10.74 4.96 -7.70
N LYS A 76 11.63 4.18 -7.04
CA LYS A 76 12.01 2.84 -7.50
C LYS A 76 10.87 1.82 -7.40
N LEU A 77 10.04 1.91 -6.36
CA LEU A 77 8.87 1.03 -6.22
C LEU A 77 7.85 1.31 -7.32
N LYS A 78 7.69 2.55 -7.71
CA LYS A 78 6.82 2.93 -8.84
C LYS A 78 7.28 2.28 -10.15
N ASP A 79 8.59 2.14 -10.36
CA ASP A 79 9.15 1.52 -11.57
C ASP A 79 8.90 -0.01 -11.63
N LEU A 80 8.49 -0.65 -10.53
CA LEU A 80 8.10 -2.06 -10.52
C LEU A 80 6.72 -2.30 -11.14
N ALA A 81 5.90 -1.27 -11.24
CA ALA A 81 4.54 -1.39 -11.77
C ALA A 81 4.55 -1.60 -13.28
N ASP A 82 3.88 -2.64 -13.76
CA ASP A 82 3.69 -2.95 -15.18
C ASP A 82 2.29 -2.58 -15.69
N GLY A 83 1.39 -2.18 -14.80
CA GLY A 83 0.01 -1.81 -15.10
C GLY A 83 -0.88 -3.00 -15.52
N LYS A 84 -0.39 -4.24 -15.41
CA LYS A 84 -1.11 -5.46 -15.77
C LYS A 84 -1.32 -6.36 -14.56
N ARG A 85 -0.25 -6.67 -13.85
CA ARG A 85 -0.25 -7.52 -12.67
C ARG A 85 0.31 -6.81 -11.45
N VAL A 86 1.30 -5.95 -11.64
CA VAL A 86 1.93 -5.16 -10.60
C VAL A 86 1.49 -3.71 -10.72
N PHE A 87 0.96 -3.18 -9.66
CA PHE A 87 0.45 -1.82 -9.55
C PHE A 87 1.15 -1.10 -8.40
N TYR A 88 1.26 0.21 -8.51
CA TYR A 88 1.83 1.06 -7.48
C TYR A 88 0.84 2.14 -7.06
N LEU A 89 0.78 2.43 -5.76
CA LEU A 89 0.00 3.53 -5.22
C LEU A 89 0.77 4.21 -4.09
N ASP A 90 0.97 5.52 -4.20
CA ASP A 90 1.46 6.34 -3.10
C ASP A 90 0.27 6.95 -2.34
N VAL A 91 0.03 6.44 -1.15
CA VAL A 91 -1.00 6.97 -0.24
C VAL A 91 -0.44 7.95 0.79
N GLY A 92 0.87 8.19 0.78
CA GLY A 92 1.52 9.14 1.69
C GLY A 92 0.86 10.53 1.70
N PRO A 93 0.54 11.11 0.55
CA PRO A 93 -0.16 12.41 0.49
C PRO A 93 -1.51 12.44 1.21
N SER A 94 -2.23 11.32 1.30
CA SER A 94 -3.52 11.27 2.01
C SER A 94 -3.37 11.37 3.54
N LEU A 95 -2.18 11.13 4.06
CA LEU A 95 -1.87 11.25 5.49
C LEU A 95 -1.55 12.69 5.90
N ALA A 96 -1.28 13.57 4.94
CA ALA A 96 -0.91 14.95 5.19
C ALA A 96 -2.13 15.89 5.22
N GLU A 97 -1.99 16.98 5.96
CA GLU A 97 -2.88 18.11 5.91
C GLU A 97 -2.60 18.96 4.63
N PRO A 98 -3.47 19.92 4.27
CA PRO A 98 -3.30 20.73 3.06
C PRO A 98 -1.98 21.49 2.95
N ASP A 99 -1.35 21.81 4.10
CA ASP A 99 -0.04 22.45 4.16
C ASP A 99 1.15 21.48 4.07
N GLY A 100 0.87 20.19 3.91
CA GLY A 100 1.88 19.12 3.86
C GLY A 100 2.35 18.65 5.24
N SER A 101 1.83 19.19 6.33
CA SER A 101 2.12 18.71 7.68
C SER A 101 1.40 17.37 7.93
N ILE A 102 1.91 16.60 8.90
CA ILE A 102 1.27 15.37 9.35
C ILE A 102 0.92 15.54 10.83
N SER A 103 -0.37 15.57 11.10
CA SER A 103 -0.85 15.80 12.46
C SER A 103 -0.51 14.64 13.40
N ARG A 104 -0.39 14.93 14.69
CA ARG A 104 -0.18 13.90 15.71
C ARG A 104 -1.40 13.00 15.93
N GLU A 105 -2.55 13.37 15.44
CA GLU A 105 -3.72 12.48 15.39
C GLU A 105 -3.53 11.38 14.35
N VAL A 106 -2.87 11.73 13.24
CA VAL A 106 -2.57 10.80 12.14
C VAL A 106 -1.35 9.94 12.47
N MET A 107 -0.25 10.56 12.95
CA MET A 107 0.99 9.89 13.35
C MET A 107 1.49 10.43 14.70
N PRO A 108 1.08 9.85 15.83
CA PRO A 108 1.40 10.36 17.16
C PRO A 108 2.89 10.48 17.45
N ASP A 109 3.69 9.54 16.96
CA ASP A 109 5.14 9.46 17.14
C ASP A 109 5.93 9.81 15.85
N ASN A 110 5.26 10.38 14.85
CA ASN A 110 5.80 10.71 13.53
C ASN A 110 6.32 9.47 12.73
N LEU A 111 5.80 8.30 13.02
CA LEU A 111 6.17 7.05 12.36
C LEU A 111 5.00 6.08 12.20
N HIS A 112 4.29 5.81 13.28
CA HIS A 112 3.20 4.85 13.28
C HIS A 112 1.86 5.54 13.05
N VAL A 113 1.08 4.97 12.14
CA VAL A 113 -0.23 5.49 11.77
C VAL A 113 -1.25 5.10 12.83
N ALA A 114 -1.95 6.10 13.40
CA ALA A 114 -3.08 5.90 14.29
C ALA A 114 -4.39 5.72 13.51
N LEU A 115 -5.49 5.45 14.22
CA LEU A 115 -6.78 5.18 13.59
C LEU A 115 -7.23 6.24 12.57
N PRO A 116 -7.15 7.57 12.84
CA PRO A 116 -7.53 8.58 11.84
C PRO A 116 -6.70 8.48 10.55
N GLY A 117 -5.39 8.24 10.67
CA GLY A 117 -4.52 8.05 9.51
C GLY A 117 -4.79 6.75 8.78
N PHE A 118 -5.09 5.67 9.52
CA PHE A 118 -5.48 4.40 8.93
C PHE A 118 -6.76 4.53 8.08
N LEU A 119 -7.75 5.26 8.55
CA LEU A 119 -8.98 5.52 7.80
C LEU A 119 -8.71 6.32 6.51
N ARG A 120 -7.87 7.36 6.58
CA ARG A 120 -7.44 8.12 5.39
C ARG A 120 -6.71 7.23 4.38
N TRP A 121 -5.80 6.38 4.85
CA TRP A 121 -5.09 5.42 4.02
C TRP A 121 -6.05 4.43 3.34
N MET A 122 -6.96 3.82 4.10
CA MET A 122 -7.94 2.87 3.56
C MET A 122 -8.84 3.52 2.51
N GLU A 123 -9.32 4.72 2.76
CA GLU A 123 -10.14 5.48 1.81
C GLU A 123 -9.36 5.79 0.51
N ALA A 124 -8.11 6.22 0.63
CA ALA A 124 -7.27 6.51 -0.53
C ALA A 124 -6.93 5.25 -1.35
N MET A 125 -6.76 4.09 -0.69
CA MET A 125 -6.44 2.83 -1.34
C MET A 125 -7.65 2.15 -1.98
N LYS A 126 -8.84 2.34 -1.41
CA LYS A 126 -10.07 1.62 -1.77
C LYS A 126 -10.36 1.59 -3.28
N PRO A 127 -10.39 2.73 -4.00
CA PRO A 127 -10.73 2.71 -5.43
C PRO A 127 -9.76 1.87 -6.26
N THR A 128 -8.47 1.94 -5.95
CA THR A 128 -7.43 1.15 -6.63
C THR A 128 -7.63 -0.33 -6.35
N LEU A 129 -7.81 -0.70 -5.09
CA LEU A 129 -7.98 -2.10 -4.69
C LEU A 129 -9.25 -2.71 -5.31
N GLU A 130 -10.37 -1.99 -5.30
CA GLU A 130 -11.62 -2.43 -5.93
C GLU A 130 -11.46 -2.65 -7.43
N GLY A 131 -10.69 -1.80 -8.12
CA GLY A 131 -10.38 -1.95 -9.55
C GLY A 131 -9.47 -3.16 -9.86
N LEU A 132 -8.72 -3.67 -8.89
CA LEU A 132 -7.87 -4.86 -9.04
C LEU A 132 -8.63 -6.17 -8.79
N LEU A 133 -9.71 -6.12 -8.02
CA LEU A 133 -10.52 -7.28 -7.70
C LEU A 133 -11.48 -7.58 -8.86
N PRO A 134 -11.73 -8.85 -9.20
CA PRO A 134 -12.78 -9.20 -10.14
C PRO A 134 -14.13 -8.72 -9.58
N ASN A 135 -15.01 -8.29 -10.48
CA ASN A 135 -16.35 -7.81 -10.13
C ASN A 135 -17.03 -8.77 -9.16
N ARG A 136 -17.12 -8.38 -7.87
CA ARG A 136 -18.06 -9.05 -6.96
C ARG A 136 -19.46 -8.83 -7.52
N PRO A 137 -20.30 -9.88 -7.61
CA PRO A 137 -21.74 -9.64 -7.77
C PRO A 137 -22.14 -8.68 -6.64
N GLN A 138 -22.76 -7.56 -6.97
CA GLN A 138 -23.35 -6.69 -5.97
C GLN A 138 -24.35 -7.55 -5.19
N GLU A 139 -24.14 -7.70 -3.90
CA GLU A 139 -25.17 -8.21 -3.01
C GLU A 139 -26.36 -7.26 -3.18
N THR A 140 -27.33 -7.69 -3.97
CA THR A 140 -28.64 -7.08 -4.00
C THR A 140 -29.16 -7.16 -2.57
N THR A 141 -29.16 -6.02 -1.89
CA THR A 141 -29.92 -5.84 -0.65
C THR A 141 -31.35 -6.26 -1.00
N ALA A 142 -31.68 -7.51 -0.67
CA ALA A 142 -33.02 -8.02 -0.76
C ALA A 142 -33.88 -7.12 0.11
N GLY A 143 -34.86 -6.51 -0.53
CA GLY A 143 -35.72 -5.50 0.04
C GLY A 143 -36.28 -5.90 1.38
N GLN A 144 -36.26 -4.99 2.31
CA GLN A 144 -37.22 -4.96 3.40
C GLN A 144 -38.63 -4.98 2.78
N GLN A 145 -39.25 -6.15 2.79
CA GLN A 145 -40.69 -6.23 2.67
C GLN A 145 -41.24 -5.77 4.01
N ASP A 146 -41.84 -4.60 3.96
CA ASP A 146 -42.70 -4.06 5.01
C ASP A 146 -43.94 -4.93 5.09
N PRO A 147 -44.27 -5.58 6.23
CA PRO A 147 -45.55 -6.25 6.39
C PRO A 147 -46.60 -5.20 6.74
N GLY A 148 -47.49 -4.91 5.77
CA GLY A 148 -48.71 -4.16 5.99
C GLY A 148 -49.67 -4.84 6.96
#